data_c631aa10937cb49945fd154e9b2c8986
#
_entry.id   c631aa10937cb49945fd154e9b2c8986
#
_cell.length_a   1.000
_cell.length_b   1.000
_cell.length_c   1.000
_cell.angle_alpha   90.00
_cell.angle_beta   90.00
_cell.angle_gamma   90.00
#
_symmetry.space_group_name_H-M   'P 1'
#
loop_
_entity.id
_entity.type
_entity.pdbx_description
1 polymer ?
#
loop_
_entity_poly.entity_id
_entity_poly.type
_entity_poly.pdbx_seq_one_letter_code
_entity_poly.pdbx_strand_id
1 'polypeptide(L)'
;MDYMQILVWLAFYSSLYILIFWLLTFFEKGLLTETKKIKYFPLVTIAIPAYNEEKNIIETVESVLALDYPKNKLDIIVVDDGSKDNTLNVIKNYLKKHKNSNVKVIHQDNAGKGAALNNAIKNSRGEFFVCLDADSTVAPDALRKMVPHFANKNVAVVLPLMKIKSPKSALQKLQWCEYLLNFFYKSLMSVLDCVHVAPGPFSAYRKSILNEVGGFAENNLTEDLEVSLKIQKKHYKLLQLLDAEVYTKAPVTFKAFCKQRNRWYKGTLINLFDYRNMIFNKKYGDFGMLQLPRVMFSGFLAVTFISLTSYRYVFKPLYRHIINWNSINFDFAVLMNNLRFPFTWFDINYTNLFFALVSITLALIVINYAYSFTREKVFKYGFISVPLYIIVYGMLAAFVWLTVFVDLAVGKKQKW
;
A
#
# COMPACT_ATOMS: atom_id res chain seq x y z
N MET A 1 -7.33 -36.63 11.99
CA MET A 1 -6.90 -35.46 11.20
C MET A 1 -5.97 -34.64 12.10
N ASP A 2 -4.72 -34.39 11.67
CA ASP A 2 -3.74 -33.64 12.46
C ASP A 2 -4.19 -32.17 12.57
N TYR A 3 -4.16 -31.56 13.77
CA TYR A 3 -4.55 -30.16 13.99
C TYR A 3 -3.90 -29.20 12.99
N MET A 4 -2.67 -29.48 12.59
CA MET A 4 -1.94 -28.74 11.56
C MET A 4 -2.62 -28.80 10.19
N GLN A 5 -3.18 -29.95 9.84
CA GLN A 5 -3.88 -30.12 8.58
C GLN A 5 -5.20 -29.33 8.57
N ILE A 6 -5.90 -29.25 9.70
CA ILE A 6 -7.09 -28.42 9.87
C ILE A 6 -6.75 -26.94 9.66
N LEU A 7 -5.64 -26.45 10.25
CA LEU A 7 -5.21 -25.06 10.10
C LEU A 7 -4.80 -24.72 8.66
N VAL A 8 -4.12 -25.63 7.98
CA VAL A 8 -3.77 -25.47 6.55
C VAL A 8 -5.04 -25.38 5.70
N TRP A 9 -6.01 -26.25 5.94
CA TRP A 9 -7.29 -26.22 5.25
C TRP A 9 -8.08 -24.94 5.54
N LEU A 10 -8.11 -24.50 6.79
CA LEU A 10 -8.78 -23.25 7.17
C LEU A 10 -8.17 -22.04 6.46
N ALA A 11 -6.83 -21.95 6.44
CA ALA A 11 -6.13 -20.87 5.72
C ALA A 11 -6.40 -20.92 4.22
N PHE A 12 -6.39 -22.12 3.64
CA PHE A 12 -6.69 -22.33 2.22
C PHE A 12 -8.12 -21.90 1.87
N TYR A 13 -9.14 -22.40 2.58
CA TYR A 13 -10.52 -22.06 2.33
C TYR A 13 -10.81 -20.56 2.57
N SER A 14 -10.20 -19.97 3.60
CA SER A 14 -10.31 -18.53 3.86
C SER A 14 -9.72 -17.71 2.70
N SER A 15 -8.56 -18.11 2.17
CA SER A 15 -7.94 -17.43 1.04
C SER A 15 -8.76 -17.58 -0.24
N LEU A 16 -9.25 -18.78 -0.50
CA LEU A 16 -10.11 -19.07 -1.65
C LEU A 16 -11.44 -18.29 -1.57
N TYR A 17 -12.06 -18.25 -0.39
CA TYR A 17 -13.27 -17.48 -0.15
C TYR A 17 -13.05 -15.99 -0.46
N ILE A 18 -11.98 -15.39 0.07
CA ILE A 18 -11.63 -13.99 -0.17
C ILE A 18 -11.42 -13.73 -1.67
N LEU A 19 -10.71 -14.63 -2.36
CA LEU A 19 -10.44 -14.51 -3.79
C LEU A 19 -11.74 -14.57 -4.62
N ILE A 20 -12.61 -15.54 -4.33
CA ILE A 20 -13.92 -15.69 -4.99
C ILE A 20 -14.79 -14.46 -4.68
N PHE A 21 -14.84 -14.01 -3.43
CA PHE A 21 -15.60 -12.83 -3.04
C PHE A 21 -15.21 -11.60 -3.87
N TRP A 22 -13.91 -11.34 -4.06
CA TRP A 22 -13.45 -10.21 -4.87
C TRP A 22 -13.75 -10.39 -6.36
N LEU A 23 -13.66 -11.60 -6.89
CA LEU A 23 -14.04 -11.87 -8.27
C LEU A 23 -15.55 -11.66 -8.47
N LEU A 24 -16.39 -12.15 -7.58
CA LEU A 24 -17.84 -11.91 -7.63
C LEU A 24 -18.16 -10.42 -7.51
N THR A 25 -17.54 -9.71 -6.59
CA THR A 25 -17.70 -8.25 -6.46
C THR A 25 -17.33 -7.53 -7.76
N PHE A 26 -16.25 -7.96 -8.40
CA PHE A 26 -15.84 -7.40 -9.69
C PHE A 26 -16.86 -7.65 -10.80
N PHE A 27 -17.39 -8.88 -10.91
CA PHE A 27 -18.34 -9.23 -11.96
C PHE A 27 -19.74 -8.62 -11.72
N GLU A 28 -20.15 -8.47 -10.47
CA GLU A 28 -21.46 -7.91 -10.12
C GLU A 28 -21.50 -6.39 -10.21
N LYS A 29 -20.49 -5.72 -9.66
CA LYS A 29 -20.49 -4.25 -9.51
C LYS A 29 -19.56 -3.52 -10.47
N GLY A 30 -18.61 -4.22 -11.07
CA GLY A 30 -17.58 -3.63 -11.93
C GLY A 30 -16.61 -2.75 -11.15
N LEU A 31 -15.91 -1.91 -11.88
CA LEU A 31 -14.99 -0.90 -11.34
C LEU A 31 -15.51 0.50 -11.68
N LEU A 32 -15.05 1.50 -10.92
CA LEU A 32 -15.30 2.90 -11.23
C LEU A 32 -14.44 3.32 -12.44
N THR A 33 -14.93 3.03 -13.64
CA THR A 33 -14.20 3.28 -14.90
C THR A 33 -14.68 4.52 -15.66
N GLU A 34 -15.79 5.14 -15.22
CA GLU A 34 -16.33 6.28 -15.91
C GLU A 34 -15.49 7.55 -15.67
N THR A 35 -14.77 7.97 -16.68
CA THR A 35 -14.17 9.31 -16.76
C THR A 35 -15.29 10.35 -16.92
N LYS A 36 -15.73 10.92 -15.82
CA LYS A 36 -16.68 12.03 -15.83
C LYS A 36 -16.00 13.24 -16.47
N LYS A 37 -16.65 13.86 -17.45
CA LYS A 37 -16.16 15.11 -18.04
C LYS A 37 -16.17 16.22 -16.98
N ILE A 38 -15.06 16.95 -16.88
CA ILE A 38 -14.99 18.13 -16.03
C ILE A 38 -15.89 19.22 -16.61
N LYS A 39 -16.83 19.70 -15.81
CA LYS A 39 -17.72 20.82 -16.19
C LYS A 39 -17.25 22.15 -15.61
N TYR A 40 -16.44 22.09 -14.56
CA TYR A 40 -15.99 23.25 -13.80
C TYR A 40 -14.61 22.96 -13.19
N PHE A 41 -13.69 23.92 -13.27
CA PHE A 41 -12.36 23.83 -12.68
C PHE A 41 -12.32 24.55 -11.33
N PRO A 42 -12.51 23.85 -10.20
CA PRO A 42 -12.36 24.43 -8.88
C PRO A 42 -10.91 24.82 -8.58
N LEU A 43 -10.72 25.70 -7.61
CA LEU A 43 -9.38 25.97 -7.09
C LEU A 43 -8.88 24.77 -6.28
N VAL A 44 -7.69 24.27 -6.60
CA VAL A 44 -7.05 23.11 -5.96
C VAL A 44 -5.74 23.57 -5.34
N THR A 45 -5.54 23.28 -4.05
CA THR A 45 -4.23 23.42 -3.39
C THR A 45 -3.49 22.09 -3.43
N ILE A 46 -2.26 22.10 -3.93
CA ILE A 46 -1.35 20.93 -3.90
C ILE A 46 -0.25 21.21 -2.90
N ALA A 47 -0.21 20.40 -1.83
CA ALA A 47 0.77 20.50 -0.76
C ALA A 47 1.85 19.43 -0.92
N ILE A 48 3.12 19.85 -0.86
CA ILE A 48 4.30 19.01 -0.99
C ILE A 48 5.12 19.15 0.31
N PRO A 49 4.90 18.27 1.32
CA PRO A 49 5.76 18.23 2.50
C PRO A 49 7.11 17.64 2.11
N ALA A 50 8.20 18.31 2.48
CA ALA A 50 9.56 17.93 2.14
C ALA A 50 10.47 17.90 3.39
N TYR A 51 11.21 16.79 3.55
CA TYR A 51 12.25 16.65 4.57
C TYR A 51 13.43 15.85 4.02
N ASN A 52 14.58 16.52 3.81
CA ASN A 52 15.79 15.93 3.22
C ASN A 52 15.54 15.33 1.82
N GLU A 53 14.96 16.12 0.91
CA GLU A 53 14.57 15.72 -0.44
C GLU A 53 15.27 16.55 -1.54
N GLU A 54 16.50 17.04 -1.30
CA GLU A 54 17.26 17.88 -2.24
C GLU A 54 17.38 17.28 -3.65
N LYS A 55 17.36 15.94 -3.78
CA LYS A 55 17.53 15.22 -5.05
C LYS A 55 16.21 15.04 -5.83
N ASN A 56 15.07 15.19 -5.15
CA ASN A 56 13.77 14.80 -5.71
C ASN A 56 12.82 15.98 -5.87
N ILE A 57 12.89 16.98 -4.98
CA ILE A 57 11.89 18.03 -4.85
C ILE A 57 11.63 18.80 -6.15
N ILE A 58 12.64 19.05 -6.97
CA ILE A 58 12.50 19.77 -8.23
C ILE A 58 11.67 18.97 -9.23
N GLU A 59 11.97 17.69 -9.40
CA GLU A 59 11.23 16.79 -10.29
C GLU A 59 9.74 16.71 -9.88
N THR A 60 9.47 16.67 -8.60
CA THR A 60 8.11 16.69 -8.04
C THR A 60 7.39 17.99 -8.38
N VAL A 61 8.01 19.13 -8.12
CA VAL A 61 7.43 20.46 -8.41
C VAL A 61 7.19 20.63 -9.92
N GLU A 62 8.13 20.22 -10.77
CA GLU A 62 7.98 20.26 -12.23
C GLU A 62 6.80 19.43 -12.72
N SER A 63 6.60 18.24 -12.14
CA SER A 63 5.44 17.39 -12.49
C SER A 63 4.10 18.05 -12.15
N VAL A 64 4.04 18.81 -11.05
CA VAL A 64 2.84 19.58 -10.67
C VAL A 64 2.63 20.78 -11.56
N LEU A 65 3.71 21.48 -11.93
CA LEU A 65 3.64 22.60 -12.87
C LEU A 65 3.23 22.15 -14.29
N ALA A 66 3.49 20.89 -14.66
CA ALA A 66 3.12 20.29 -15.93
C ALA A 66 1.67 19.77 -15.98
N LEU A 67 0.88 19.88 -14.90
CA LEU A 67 -0.50 19.42 -14.87
C LEU A 67 -1.36 20.11 -15.95
N ASP A 68 -2.18 19.34 -16.65
CA ASP A 68 -3.24 19.80 -17.56
C ASP A 68 -4.42 20.34 -16.76
N TYR A 69 -4.19 21.48 -16.13
CA TYR A 69 -5.16 22.19 -15.30
C TYR A 69 -4.93 23.70 -15.40
N PRO A 70 -5.97 24.54 -15.37
CA PRO A 70 -5.79 26.01 -15.48
C PRO A 70 -4.85 26.52 -14.38
N LYS A 71 -3.77 27.21 -14.75
CA LYS A 71 -2.72 27.63 -13.80
C LYS A 71 -3.22 28.57 -12.72
N ASN A 72 -4.20 29.42 -13.05
CA ASN A 72 -4.87 30.30 -12.07
C ASN A 72 -5.81 29.55 -11.09
N LYS A 73 -6.03 28.25 -11.30
CA LYS A 73 -6.81 27.35 -10.44
C LYS A 73 -5.93 26.36 -9.67
N LEU A 74 -4.62 26.52 -9.74
CA LEU A 74 -3.65 25.77 -8.94
C LEU A 74 -3.02 26.70 -7.89
N ASP A 75 -2.99 26.22 -6.64
CA ASP A 75 -2.32 26.82 -5.50
C ASP A 75 -1.31 25.79 -4.99
N ILE A 76 -0.01 26.01 -5.17
CA ILE A 76 1.03 25.02 -4.88
C ILE A 76 1.80 25.47 -3.65
N ILE A 77 1.87 24.62 -2.64
CA ILE A 77 2.55 24.90 -1.37
C ILE A 77 3.59 23.82 -1.10
N VAL A 78 4.85 24.19 -1.09
CA VAL A 78 5.95 23.34 -0.61
C VAL A 78 6.19 23.69 0.85
N VAL A 79 6.15 22.69 1.75
CA VAL A 79 6.45 22.87 3.16
C VAL A 79 7.77 22.14 3.47
N ASP A 80 8.82 22.90 3.70
CA ASP A 80 10.08 22.35 4.19
C ASP A 80 9.98 22.14 5.70
N ASP A 81 9.98 20.89 6.13
CA ASP A 81 9.81 20.46 7.52
C ASP A 81 11.16 20.36 8.24
N GLY A 82 11.94 21.46 8.23
CA GLY A 82 13.21 21.55 8.90
C GLY A 82 14.31 20.66 8.30
N SER A 83 14.41 20.61 6.95
CA SER A 83 15.44 19.85 6.26
C SER A 83 16.86 20.22 6.71
N LYS A 84 17.71 19.21 6.85
CA LYS A 84 19.13 19.35 7.22
C LYS A 84 20.06 19.37 6.01
N ASP A 85 19.55 18.99 4.83
CA ASP A 85 20.24 19.04 3.53
C ASP A 85 19.91 20.35 2.79
N ASN A 86 20.23 20.43 1.50
CA ASN A 86 19.99 21.62 0.69
C ASN A 86 18.55 21.76 0.15
N THR A 87 17.59 20.98 0.60
CA THR A 87 16.20 20.98 0.08
C THR A 87 15.64 22.39 -0.04
N LEU A 88 15.67 23.18 1.04
CA LEU A 88 15.12 24.55 1.07
C LEU A 88 15.83 25.50 0.08
N ASN A 89 17.15 25.42 -0.01
CA ASN A 89 17.92 26.24 -0.93
C ASN A 89 17.69 25.87 -2.40
N VAL A 90 17.59 24.57 -2.67
CA VAL A 90 17.34 24.03 -4.01
C VAL A 90 16.01 24.55 -4.53
N ILE A 91 14.91 24.46 -3.76
CA ILE A 91 13.60 24.96 -4.18
C ILE A 91 13.55 26.48 -4.31
N LYS A 92 14.15 27.22 -3.35
CA LYS A 92 14.21 28.70 -3.43
C LYS A 92 14.97 29.17 -4.68
N ASN A 93 16.09 28.54 -5.01
CA ASN A 93 16.88 28.86 -6.19
C ASN A 93 16.14 28.52 -7.49
N TYR A 94 15.41 27.40 -7.51
CA TYR A 94 14.55 27.05 -8.64
C TYR A 94 13.48 28.13 -8.90
N LEU A 95 12.79 28.57 -7.85
CA LEU A 95 11.72 29.57 -7.95
C LEU A 95 12.24 30.96 -8.33
N LYS A 96 13.46 31.36 -7.91
CA LYS A 96 14.08 32.60 -8.37
C LYS A 96 14.29 32.63 -9.87
N LYS A 97 14.60 31.48 -10.50
CA LYS A 97 14.74 31.32 -11.96
C LYS A 97 13.38 31.27 -12.70
N HIS A 98 12.34 30.81 -12.02
CA HIS A 98 10.99 30.60 -12.58
C HIS A 98 9.96 31.51 -11.88
N LYS A 99 10.14 32.83 -12.01
CA LYS A 99 9.40 33.89 -11.27
C LYS A 99 7.88 33.86 -11.43
N ASN A 100 7.34 33.20 -12.46
CA ASN A 100 5.89 33.13 -12.75
C ASN A 100 5.23 31.84 -12.20
N SER A 101 5.90 31.08 -11.36
CA SER A 101 5.32 29.88 -10.77
C SER A 101 4.44 30.24 -9.55
N ASN A 102 3.20 29.73 -9.55
CA ASN A 102 2.26 29.86 -8.41
C ASN A 102 2.67 28.94 -7.25
N VAL A 103 3.96 28.91 -6.87
CA VAL A 103 4.50 28.05 -5.84
C VAL A 103 4.90 28.87 -4.63
N LYS A 104 4.26 28.60 -3.50
CA LYS A 104 4.61 29.17 -2.19
C LYS A 104 5.50 28.18 -1.43
N VAL A 105 6.57 28.67 -0.82
CA VAL A 105 7.42 27.87 0.07
C VAL A 105 7.23 28.33 1.52
N ILE A 106 6.96 27.39 2.40
CA ILE A 106 6.87 27.58 3.83
C ILE A 106 7.99 26.74 4.47
N HIS A 107 8.69 27.34 5.43
CA HIS A 107 9.68 26.64 6.25
C HIS A 107 9.16 26.55 7.68
N GLN A 108 9.33 25.42 8.33
CA GLN A 108 9.03 25.18 9.74
C GLN A 108 10.09 24.31 10.38
N ASP A 109 10.17 24.33 11.71
CA ASP A 109 10.96 23.34 12.45
C ASP A 109 10.35 21.96 12.27
N ASN A 110 11.21 20.92 12.27
CA ASN A 110 10.79 19.55 12.02
C ASN A 110 9.73 19.09 13.06
N ALA A 111 8.51 18.91 12.61
CA ALA A 111 7.37 18.46 13.40
C ALA A 111 6.66 17.25 12.78
N GLY A 112 7.22 16.72 11.68
CA GLY A 112 6.73 15.56 10.96
C GLY A 112 5.71 15.89 9.87
N LYS A 113 5.48 14.90 8.99
CA LYS A 113 4.66 15.06 7.78
C LYS A 113 3.24 15.55 8.07
N GLY A 114 2.59 15.02 9.12
CA GLY A 114 1.24 15.46 9.52
C GLY A 114 1.18 16.94 9.85
N ALA A 115 2.16 17.45 10.62
CA ALA A 115 2.26 18.88 10.97
C ALA A 115 2.53 19.74 9.72
N ALA A 116 3.41 19.30 8.83
CA ALA A 116 3.68 20.01 7.57
C ALA A 116 2.42 20.09 6.68
N LEU A 117 1.66 19.01 6.57
CA LEU A 117 0.38 19.00 5.85
C LEU A 117 -0.67 19.92 6.51
N ASN A 118 -0.77 19.92 7.84
CA ASN A 118 -1.68 20.82 8.57
C ASN A 118 -1.29 22.29 8.38
N ASN A 119 0.00 22.59 8.36
CA ASN A 119 0.47 23.94 8.04
C ASN A 119 0.10 24.34 6.59
N ALA A 120 0.24 23.40 5.64
CA ALA A 120 -0.22 23.64 4.27
C ALA A 120 -1.75 23.89 4.20
N ILE A 121 -2.57 23.13 4.95
CA ILE A 121 -4.04 23.31 5.02
C ILE A 121 -4.38 24.70 5.49
N LYS A 122 -3.75 25.21 6.57
CA LYS A 122 -3.96 26.55 7.12
C LYS A 122 -3.66 27.64 6.10
N ASN A 123 -2.68 27.42 5.25
CA ASN A 123 -2.24 28.36 4.22
C ASN A 123 -2.90 28.14 2.85
N SER A 124 -3.74 27.12 2.69
CA SER A 124 -4.36 26.72 1.42
C SER A 124 -5.58 27.57 1.08
N ARG A 125 -5.79 27.83 -0.22
CA ARG A 125 -6.94 28.55 -0.75
C ARG A 125 -7.92 27.66 -1.50
N GLY A 126 -7.51 26.43 -1.84
CA GLY A 126 -8.29 25.52 -2.66
C GLY A 126 -9.55 24.99 -1.98
N GLU A 127 -10.57 24.70 -2.80
CA GLU A 127 -11.75 23.93 -2.42
C GLU A 127 -11.35 22.47 -2.13
N PHE A 128 -10.40 21.96 -2.93
CA PHE A 128 -9.81 20.66 -2.73
C PHE A 128 -8.34 20.80 -2.33
N PHE A 129 -7.92 19.89 -1.47
CA PHE A 129 -6.54 19.79 -0.97
C PHE A 129 -5.92 18.48 -1.43
N VAL A 130 -4.78 18.54 -2.10
CA VAL A 130 -4.04 17.38 -2.61
C VAL A 130 -2.72 17.30 -1.88
N CYS A 131 -2.39 16.17 -1.30
CA CYS A 131 -1.06 15.91 -0.76
C CYS A 131 -0.22 15.14 -1.79
N LEU A 132 1.05 15.54 -1.98
CA LEU A 132 1.99 14.86 -2.88
C LEU A 132 3.33 14.72 -2.17
N ASP A 133 3.82 13.48 -2.05
CA ASP A 133 5.13 13.21 -1.44
C ASP A 133 6.26 13.80 -2.31
N ALA A 134 7.27 14.37 -1.67
CA ALA A 134 8.36 15.12 -2.34
C ALA A 134 9.31 14.26 -3.21
N ASP A 135 9.14 12.93 -3.18
CA ASP A 135 9.85 11.94 -4.01
C ASP A 135 8.99 11.36 -5.15
N SER A 136 7.78 11.87 -5.31
CA SER A 136 6.76 11.35 -6.25
C SER A 136 6.49 12.33 -7.37
N THR A 137 6.05 11.83 -8.54
CA THR A 137 5.68 12.63 -9.72
C THR A 137 4.30 12.25 -10.20
N VAL A 138 3.53 13.22 -10.70
CA VAL A 138 2.14 13.04 -11.12
C VAL A 138 2.02 13.09 -12.64
N ALA A 139 1.12 12.27 -13.22
CA ALA A 139 0.79 12.35 -14.64
C ALA A 139 0.03 13.65 -14.95
N PRO A 140 0.27 14.29 -16.11
CA PRO A 140 -0.31 15.59 -16.44
C PRO A 140 -1.83 15.65 -16.36
N ASP A 141 -2.53 14.56 -16.70
CA ASP A 141 -3.99 14.48 -16.77
C ASP A 141 -4.65 13.97 -15.46
N ALA A 142 -3.84 13.61 -14.45
CA ALA A 142 -4.33 12.97 -13.23
C ALA A 142 -5.36 13.83 -12.48
N LEU A 143 -5.06 15.12 -12.24
CA LEU A 143 -5.96 16.00 -11.51
C LEU A 143 -7.28 16.20 -12.26
N ARG A 144 -7.22 16.33 -13.59
CA ARG A 144 -8.38 16.48 -14.45
C ARG A 144 -9.32 15.28 -14.42
N LYS A 145 -8.78 14.07 -14.22
CA LYS A 145 -9.55 12.83 -14.04
C LYS A 145 -10.15 12.72 -12.63
N MET A 146 -9.47 13.23 -11.62
CA MET A 146 -9.88 13.10 -10.21
C MET A 146 -10.99 14.07 -9.82
N VAL A 147 -10.88 15.33 -10.21
CA VAL A 147 -11.77 16.42 -9.78
C VAL A 147 -13.27 16.15 -10.05
N PRO A 148 -13.68 15.60 -11.21
CA PRO A 148 -15.11 15.36 -11.49
C PRO A 148 -15.84 14.45 -10.52
N HIS A 149 -15.12 13.57 -9.83
CA HIS A 149 -15.71 12.65 -8.85
C HIS A 149 -16.19 13.35 -7.58
N PHE A 150 -15.69 14.54 -7.31
CA PHE A 150 -16.17 15.39 -6.22
C PHE A 150 -17.53 16.05 -6.47
N ALA A 151 -18.14 15.87 -7.64
CA ALA A 151 -19.52 16.27 -7.90
C ALA A 151 -20.50 15.59 -6.90
N ASN A 152 -20.19 14.38 -6.45
CA ASN A 152 -20.88 13.75 -5.33
C ASN A 152 -20.35 14.34 -4.00
N LYS A 153 -21.23 15.03 -3.26
CA LYS A 153 -20.88 15.69 -2.00
C LYS A 153 -20.42 14.73 -0.89
N ASN A 154 -20.83 13.44 -0.97
CA ASN A 154 -20.42 12.41 -0.02
C ASN A 154 -18.99 11.90 -0.28
N VAL A 155 -18.40 12.24 -1.42
CA VAL A 155 -17.01 11.89 -1.73
C VAL A 155 -16.09 12.88 -1.03
N ALA A 156 -15.36 12.37 -0.05
CA ALA A 156 -14.36 13.11 0.71
C ALA A 156 -12.98 13.03 0.11
N VAL A 157 -12.63 11.85 -0.46
CA VAL A 157 -11.29 11.60 -0.98
C VAL A 157 -11.36 10.90 -2.33
N VAL A 158 -10.50 11.32 -3.25
CA VAL A 158 -10.26 10.65 -4.53
C VAL A 158 -8.79 10.29 -4.61
N LEU A 159 -8.51 9.02 -4.90
CA LEU A 159 -7.19 8.41 -4.88
C LEU A 159 -6.73 8.06 -6.30
N PRO A 160 -5.49 8.39 -6.68
CA PRO A 160 -4.92 7.97 -7.95
C PRO A 160 -4.38 6.54 -7.88
N LEU A 161 -4.12 5.96 -9.04
CA LEU A 161 -3.31 4.76 -9.19
C LEU A 161 -1.83 5.10 -8.97
N MET A 162 -1.25 4.58 -7.91
CA MET A 162 0.18 4.75 -7.64
C MET A 162 1.00 3.64 -8.30
N LYS A 163 1.95 4.01 -9.13
CA LYS A 163 2.87 3.12 -9.83
C LYS A 163 4.31 3.35 -9.37
N ILE A 164 5.14 2.30 -9.43
CA ILE A 164 6.57 2.46 -9.17
C ILE A 164 7.26 2.96 -10.44
N LYS A 165 8.01 4.05 -10.30
CA LYS A 165 8.75 4.65 -11.39
C LYS A 165 9.96 3.77 -11.75
N SER A 166 10.01 3.27 -12.98
CA SER A 166 11.15 2.55 -13.58
C SER A 166 11.82 1.51 -12.64
N PRO A 167 11.12 0.43 -12.25
CA PRO A 167 11.67 -0.58 -11.35
C PRO A 167 12.86 -1.30 -12.00
N LYS A 168 14.02 -1.30 -11.35
CA LYS A 168 15.28 -1.89 -11.86
C LYS A 168 15.57 -3.24 -11.21
N SER A 169 15.60 -3.31 -9.88
CA SER A 169 15.92 -4.54 -9.15
C SER A 169 14.75 -5.53 -9.10
N ALA A 170 15.04 -6.82 -8.83
CA ALA A 170 14.02 -7.84 -8.62
C ALA A 170 13.05 -7.46 -7.50
N LEU A 171 13.58 -6.90 -6.39
CA LEU A 171 12.76 -6.41 -5.28
C LEU A 171 11.83 -5.25 -5.69
N GLN A 172 12.29 -4.33 -6.55
CA GLN A 172 11.44 -3.25 -7.06
C GLN A 172 10.38 -3.78 -8.04
N LYS A 173 10.71 -4.77 -8.88
CA LYS A 173 9.75 -5.42 -9.77
C LYS A 173 8.69 -6.20 -8.99
N LEU A 174 9.07 -6.85 -7.90
CA LEU A 174 8.15 -7.49 -6.95
C LEU A 174 7.17 -6.46 -6.37
N GLN A 175 7.68 -5.34 -5.85
CA GLN A 175 6.85 -4.25 -5.32
C GLN A 175 5.96 -3.61 -6.39
N TRP A 176 6.43 -3.56 -7.64
CA TRP A 176 5.61 -3.07 -8.75
C TRP A 176 4.37 -3.95 -8.97
N CYS A 177 4.52 -5.28 -8.97
CA CYS A 177 3.40 -6.22 -9.03
C CYS A 177 2.46 -6.06 -7.81
N GLU A 178 3.04 -5.98 -6.61
CA GLU A 178 2.30 -5.71 -5.36
C GLU A 178 1.44 -4.45 -5.46
N TYR A 179 1.99 -3.34 -5.98
CA TYR A 179 1.28 -2.07 -6.07
C TYR A 179 0.09 -2.18 -7.03
N LEU A 180 0.29 -2.75 -8.23
CA LEU A 180 -0.80 -2.94 -9.19
C LEU A 180 -1.96 -3.73 -8.60
N LEU A 181 -1.65 -4.85 -7.92
CA LEU A 181 -2.64 -5.67 -7.24
C LEU A 181 -3.33 -4.92 -6.09
N ASN A 182 -2.57 -4.24 -5.24
CA ASN A 182 -3.13 -3.49 -4.12
C ASN A 182 -4.08 -2.38 -4.58
N PHE A 183 -3.74 -1.64 -5.65
CA PHE A 183 -4.61 -0.59 -6.17
C PHE A 183 -5.82 -1.16 -6.92
N PHE A 184 -5.67 -2.30 -7.60
CA PHE A 184 -6.81 -3.02 -8.16
C PHE A 184 -7.78 -3.46 -7.07
N TYR A 185 -7.31 -4.13 -6.01
CA TYR A 185 -8.15 -4.49 -4.87
C TYR A 185 -8.77 -3.26 -4.18
N LYS A 186 -8.02 -2.16 -4.05
CA LYS A 186 -8.52 -0.92 -3.46
C LYS A 186 -9.66 -0.33 -4.29
N SER A 187 -9.62 -0.47 -5.62
CA SER A 187 -10.72 -0.02 -6.48
C SER A 187 -12.00 -0.87 -6.25
N LEU A 188 -11.88 -2.17 -6.04
CA LEU A 188 -13.00 -3.02 -5.62
C LEU A 188 -13.52 -2.65 -4.23
N MET A 189 -12.62 -2.40 -3.26
CA MET A 189 -12.99 -1.90 -1.93
C MET A 189 -13.74 -0.55 -2.01
N SER A 190 -13.38 0.31 -2.97
CA SER A 190 -14.03 1.59 -3.20
C SER A 190 -15.51 1.45 -3.57
N VAL A 191 -15.86 0.39 -4.33
CA VAL A 191 -17.25 0.10 -4.72
C VAL A 191 -18.10 -0.33 -3.51
N LEU A 192 -17.45 -0.92 -2.50
CA LEU A 192 -18.10 -1.36 -1.24
C LEU A 192 -17.97 -0.32 -0.12
N ASP A 193 -17.51 0.90 -0.42
CA ASP A 193 -17.17 1.94 0.57
C ASP A 193 -16.17 1.47 1.65
N CYS A 194 -15.28 0.53 1.30
CA CYS A 194 -14.35 -0.16 2.20
C CYS A 194 -12.89 0.30 2.11
N VAL A 195 -12.59 1.43 1.46
CA VAL A 195 -11.22 1.95 1.40
C VAL A 195 -10.79 2.45 2.77
N HIS A 196 -9.70 1.89 3.31
CA HIS A 196 -9.22 2.17 4.66
C HIS A 196 -7.98 3.07 4.72
N VAL A 197 -7.29 3.29 3.59
CA VAL A 197 -6.09 4.15 3.54
C VAL A 197 -6.04 4.96 2.26
N ALA A 198 -5.78 6.25 2.41
CA ALA A 198 -5.51 7.20 1.33
C ALA A 198 -4.01 7.51 1.29
N PRO A 199 -3.20 6.77 0.48
CA PRO A 199 -1.75 6.93 0.48
C PRO A 199 -1.33 8.37 0.13
N GLY A 200 -0.21 8.84 0.71
CA GLY A 200 0.30 10.20 0.56
C GLY A 200 0.44 10.71 -0.89
N PRO A 201 0.98 9.93 -1.84
CA PRO A 201 1.18 10.44 -3.19
C PRO A 201 -0.11 10.77 -3.92
N PHE A 202 -0.38 12.06 -4.08
CA PHE A 202 -1.44 12.69 -4.87
C PHE A 202 -2.89 12.32 -4.46
N SER A 203 -3.12 11.99 -3.19
CA SER A 203 -4.48 11.85 -2.67
C SER A 203 -5.16 13.20 -2.57
N ALA A 204 -6.34 13.34 -3.18
CA ALA A 204 -7.13 14.58 -3.21
C ALA A 204 -8.27 14.51 -2.20
N TYR A 205 -8.41 15.53 -1.36
CA TYR A 205 -9.37 15.65 -0.28
C TYR A 205 -10.32 16.82 -0.52
N ARG A 206 -11.59 16.66 -0.17
CA ARG A 206 -12.49 17.79 -0.02
C ARG A 206 -12.10 18.54 1.25
N LYS A 207 -11.60 19.78 1.11
CA LYS A 207 -11.02 20.56 2.22
C LYS A 207 -12.00 20.78 3.37
N SER A 208 -13.28 21.00 3.07
CA SER A 208 -14.31 21.18 4.11
C SER A 208 -14.42 19.95 5.03
N ILE A 209 -14.44 18.74 4.45
CA ILE A 209 -14.47 17.48 5.21
C ILE A 209 -13.16 17.24 5.94
N LEU A 210 -12.01 17.54 5.30
CA LEU A 210 -10.70 17.42 5.94
C LEU A 210 -10.60 18.32 7.19
N ASN A 211 -11.13 19.55 7.12
CA ASN A 211 -11.22 20.45 8.28
C ASN A 211 -12.20 19.92 9.34
N GLU A 212 -13.35 19.39 8.93
CA GLU A 212 -14.36 18.80 9.84
C GLU A 212 -13.79 17.66 10.68
N VAL A 213 -12.92 16.83 10.10
CA VAL A 213 -12.28 15.70 10.81
C VAL A 213 -11.03 16.12 11.58
N GLY A 214 -10.63 17.39 11.53
CA GLY A 214 -9.50 17.94 12.28
C GLY A 214 -8.14 17.75 11.62
N GLY A 215 -8.09 17.54 10.29
CA GLY A 215 -6.84 17.39 9.54
C GLY A 215 -6.09 16.09 9.83
N PHE A 216 -4.78 16.12 9.59
CA PHE A 216 -3.87 14.99 9.78
C PHE A 216 -3.37 14.89 11.22
N ALA A 217 -3.19 13.68 11.74
CA ALA A 217 -2.58 13.46 13.04
C ALA A 217 -1.07 13.75 13.00
N GLU A 218 -0.57 14.60 13.89
CA GLU A 218 0.82 15.07 13.86
C GLU A 218 1.82 14.06 14.44
N ASN A 219 1.39 13.24 15.40
CA ASN A 219 2.24 12.24 16.06
C ASN A 219 1.87 10.80 15.69
N ASN A 220 1.46 10.57 14.43
CA ASN A 220 1.05 9.25 13.95
C ASN A 220 2.05 8.69 12.94
N LEU A 221 2.32 7.38 12.99
CA LEU A 221 3.22 6.70 12.05
C LEU A 221 2.66 6.60 10.63
N THR A 222 1.34 6.66 10.49
CA THR A 222 0.57 6.54 9.25
C THR A 222 -0.61 7.51 9.30
N GLU A 223 -0.30 8.80 9.17
CA GLU A 223 -1.25 9.91 9.20
C GLU A 223 -2.31 9.80 8.11
N ASP A 224 -1.95 9.18 7.00
CA ASP A 224 -2.79 8.90 5.84
C ASP A 224 -3.86 7.83 6.11
N LEU A 225 -3.51 6.81 6.89
CA LEU A 225 -4.46 5.81 7.38
C LEU A 225 -5.39 6.43 8.42
N GLU A 226 -4.83 7.17 9.37
CA GLU A 226 -5.59 7.76 10.47
C GLU A 226 -6.66 8.74 9.97
N VAL A 227 -6.31 9.65 9.06
CA VAL A 227 -7.29 10.57 8.46
C VAL A 227 -8.36 9.82 7.66
N SER A 228 -8.00 8.71 7.02
CA SER A 228 -8.97 7.87 6.30
C SER A 228 -9.98 7.23 7.25
N LEU A 229 -9.54 6.76 8.43
CA LEU A 229 -10.41 6.21 9.46
C LEU A 229 -11.35 7.29 10.04
N LYS A 230 -10.87 8.52 10.27
CA LYS A 230 -11.72 9.66 10.68
C LYS A 230 -12.82 9.94 9.65
N ILE A 231 -12.46 9.94 8.36
CA ILE A 231 -13.39 10.19 7.25
C ILE A 231 -14.44 9.06 7.16
N GLN A 232 -14.00 7.79 7.24
CA GLN A 232 -14.89 6.63 7.26
C GLN A 232 -15.83 6.64 8.50
N LYS A 233 -15.32 7.07 9.65
CA LYS A 233 -16.12 7.20 10.87
C LYS A 233 -17.28 8.20 10.73
N LYS A 234 -17.16 9.15 9.82
CA LYS A 234 -18.18 10.13 9.45
C LYS A 234 -19.03 9.68 8.25
N HIS A 235 -18.86 8.43 7.76
CA HIS A 235 -19.58 7.84 6.64
C HIS A 235 -19.37 8.54 5.29
N TYR A 236 -18.25 9.26 5.12
CA TYR A 236 -17.85 9.80 3.83
C TYR A 236 -17.11 8.74 3.00
N LYS A 237 -17.17 8.90 1.67
CA LYS A 237 -16.62 7.95 0.70
C LYS A 237 -15.19 8.29 0.29
N LEU A 238 -14.39 7.25 0.16
CA LEU A 238 -13.07 7.29 -0.46
C LEU A 238 -13.12 6.53 -1.78
N LEU A 239 -12.80 7.19 -2.91
CA LEU A 239 -12.83 6.58 -4.24
C LEU A 239 -11.42 6.31 -4.75
N GLN A 240 -11.16 5.09 -5.21
CA GLN A 240 -9.92 4.71 -5.89
C GLN A 240 -10.12 4.68 -7.39
N LEU A 241 -9.35 5.50 -8.11
CA LEU A 241 -9.31 5.51 -9.58
C LEU A 241 -8.12 4.68 -10.08
N LEU A 242 -8.28 4.07 -11.26
CA LEU A 242 -7.22 3.30 -11.92
C LEU A 242 -6.69 3.98 -13.19
N ASP A 243 -7.26 5.12 -13.57
CA ASP A 243 -6.91 5.89 -14.78
C ASP A 243 -6.16 7.20 -14.48
N ALA A 244 -6.17 7.69 -13.25
CA ALA A 244 -5.36 8.81 -12.78
C ALA A 244 -4.06 8.31 -12.18
N GLU A 245 -2.90 8.66 -12.72
CA GLU A 245 -1.63 8.02 -12.37
C GLU A 245 -0.70 8.94 -11.58
N VAL A 246 -0.04 8.37 -10.58
CA VAL A 246 1.09 8.96 -9.85
C VAL A 246 2.23 7.96 -9.76
N TYR A 247 3.45 8.44 -9.84
CA TYR A 247 4.65 7.61 -9.83
C TYR A 247 5.49 7.90 -8.61
N THR A 248 5.88 6.85 -7.88
CA THR A 248 6.72 6.95 -6.67
C THR A 248 7.95 6.06 -6.77
N LYS A 249 8.89 6.28 -5.87
CA LYS A 249 10.10 5.44 -5.74
C LYS A 249 9.86 4.30 -4.77
N ALA A 250 10.27 3.09 -5.16
CA ALA A 250 10.23 1.93 -4.26
C ALA A 250 11.59 1.69 -3.61
N PRO A 251 11.63 1.18 -2.37
CA PRO A 251 12.85 0.72 -1.73
C PRO A 251 13.69 -0.20 -2.63
N VAL A 252 14.98 0.09 -2.72
CA VAL A 252 15.93 -0.70 -3.52
C VAL A 252 16.53 -1.85 -2.71
N THR A 253 16.74 -1.63 -1.40
CA THR A 253 17.36 -2.60 -0.50
C THR A 253 16.32 -3.31 0.37
N PHE A 254 16.58 -4.57 0.72
CA PHE A 254 15.73 -5.34 1.62
C PHE A 254 15.53 -4.66 2.99
N LYS A 255 16.61 -4.07 3.54
CA LYS A 255 16.55 -3.34 4.81
C LYS A 255 15.59 -2.15 4.74
N ALA A 256 15.64 -1.36 3.66
CA ALA A 256 14.74 -0.21 3.45
C ALA A 256 13.29 -0.68 3.25
N PHE A 257 13.08 -1.78 2.51
CA PHE A 257 11.78 -2.42 2.35
C PHE A 257 11.19 -2.83 3.70
N CYS A 258 11.94 -3.57 4.50
CA CYS A 258 11.48 -4.01 5.83
C CYS A 258 11.16 -2.82 6.74
N LYS A 259 12.02 -1.76 6.75
CA LYS A 259 11.77 -0.55 7.54
C LYS A 259 10.46 0.13 7.13
N GLN A 260 10.21 0.28 5.83
CA GLN A 260 9.00 0.91 5.30
C GLN A 260 7.75 0.08 5.66
N ARG A 261 7.76 -1.23 5.42
CA ARG A 261 6.63 -2.12 5.70
C ARG A 261 6.37 -2.28 7.20
N ASN A 262 7.42 -2.36 8.02
CA ASN A 262 7.29 -2.38 9.47
C ASN A 262 6.56 -1.13 9.97
N ARG A 263 6.92 0.07 9.48
CA ARG A 263 6.23 1.31 9.79
C ARG A 263 4.75 1.26 9.40
N TRP A 264 4.43 0.78 8.20
CA TRP A 264 3.05 0.69 7.73
C TRP A 264 2.21 -0.29 8.57
N TYR A 265 2.71 -1.49 8.80
CA TYR A 265 1.97 -2.52 9.56
C TYR A 265 1.82 -2.14 11.03
N LYS A 266 2.87 -1.59 11.64
CA LYS A 266 2.82 -1.12 13.01
C LYS A 266 1.86 0.05 13.17
N GLY A 267 1.91 1.05 12.28
CA GLY A 267 0.98 2.16 12.25
C GLY A 267 -0.47 1.70 12.05
N THR A 268 -0.68 0.68 11.19
CA THR A 268 -2.00 0.08 10.99
C THR A 268 -2.54 -0.51 12.28
N LEU A 269 -1.75 -1.32 13.01
CA LEU A 269 -2.22 -1.91 14.27
C LEU A 269 -2.53 -0.87 15.34
N ILE A 270 -1.68 0.16 15.48
CA ILE A 270 -1.90 1.25 16.44
C ILE A 270 -3.21 1.98 16.11
N ASN A 271 -3.39 2.38 14.86
CA ASN A 271 -4.61 3.06 14.43
C ASN A 271 -5.86 2.17 14.58
N LEU A 272 -5.78 0.88 14.24
CA LEU A 272 -6.90 -0.05 14.45
C LEU A 272 -7.25 -0.21 15.93
N PHE A 273 -6.27 -0.17 16.83
CA PHE A 273 -6.52 -0.20 18.27
C PHE A 273 -7.22 1.06 18.75
N ASP A 274 -6.81 2.24 18.25
CA ASP A 274 -7.44 3.53 18.59
C ASP A 274 -8.87 3.61 18.07
N TYR A 275 -9.14 3.02 16.90
CA TYR A 275 -10.45 2.98 16.25
C TYR A 275 -11.18 1.63 16.44
N ARG A 276 -10.85 0.83 17.48
CA ARG A 276 -11.40 -0.51 17.71
C ARG A 276 -12.92 -0.57 17.84
N ASN A 277 -13.57 0.54 18.24
CA ASN A 277 -15.01 0.65 18.32
C ASN A 277 -15.73 0.59 16.97
N MET A 278 -14.99 0.69 15.86
CA MET A 278 -15.51 0.50 14.51
C MET A 278 -15.45 -0.96 14.04
N ILE A 279 -14.59 -1.78 14.67
CA ILE A 279 -14.36 -3.18 14.31
C ILE A 279 -15.55 -4.02 14.77
N PHE A 280 -16.08 -4.90 13.89
CA PHE A 280 -17.30 -5.69 14.09
C PHE A 280 -18.54 -4.85 14.41
N ASN A 281 -18.58 -3.59 14.00
CA ASN A 281 -19.69 -2.69 14.27
C ASN A 281 -20.51 -2.45 13.00
N LYS A 282 -21.77 -2.94 13.02
CA LYS A 282 -22.73 -2.84 11.90
C LYS A 282 -23.05 -1.40 11.49
N LYS A 283 -22.85 -0.40 12.38
CA LYS A 283 -23.01 1.01 12.06
C LYS A 283 -22.14 1.46 10.89
N TYR A 284 -21.00 0.82 10.69
CA TYR A 284 -20.04 1.14 9.62
C TYR A 284 -20.14 0.18 8.43
N GLY A 285 -21.27 -0.57 8.29
CA GLY A 285 -21.51 -1.46 7.16
C GLY A 285 -20.39 -2.43 6.89
N ASP A 286 -20.08 -2.67 5.61
CA ASP A 286 -19.01 -3.57 5.17
C ASP A 286 -17.61 -3.10 5.63
N PHE A 287 -17.42 -1.80 5.81
CA PHE A 287 -16.16 -1.27 6.35
C PHE A 287 -15.87 -1.81 7.75
N GLY A 288 -16.85 -1.74 8.66
CA GLY A 288 -16.72 -2.23 10.04
C GLY A 288 -16.80 -3.74 10.18
N MET A 289 -17.66 -4.39 9.37
CA MET A 289 -17.93 -5.82 9.52
C MET A 289 -16.97 -6.72 8.73
N LEU A 290 -16.44 -6.25 7.60
CA LEU A 290 -15.58 -7.02 6.72
C LEU A 290 -14.15 -6.47 6.67
N GLN A 291 -13.99 -5.17 6.33
CA GLN A 291 -12.67 -4.61 6.02
C GLN A 291 -11.76 -4.48 7.23
N LEU A 292 -12.23 -3.85 8.32
CA LEU A 292 -11.40 -3.64 9.50
C LEU A 292 -11.01 -4.96 10.18
N PRO A 293 -11.93 -5.95 10.40
CA PRO A 293 -11.54 -7.27 10.87
C PRO A 293 -10.51 -7.96 9.96
N ARG A 294 -10.70 -7.91 8.64
CA ARG A 294 -9.75 -8.49 7.67
C ARG A 294 -8.36 -7.89 7.82
N VAL A 295 -8.25 -6.55 7.93
CA VAL A 295 -6.96 -5.86 8.09
C VAL A 295 -6.33 -6.24 9.44
N MET A 296 -7.10 -6.29 10.51
CA MET A 296 -6.63 -6.65 11.86
C MET A 296 -6.06 -8.06 11.92
N PHE A 297 -6.77 -9.04 11.35
CA PHE A 297 -6.35 -10.45 11.41
C PHE A 297 -5.35 -10.84 10.33
N SER A 298 -5.16 -10.05 9.27
CA SER A 298 -4.27 -10.42 8.16
C SER A 298 -2.84 -10.70 8.59
N GLY A 299 -2.28 -9.89 9.49
CA GLY A 299 -0.92 -10.09 10.01
C GLY A 299 -0.80 -11.33 10.89
N PHE A 300 -1.77 -11.53 11.79
CA PHE A 300 -1.80 -12.71 12.65
C PHE A 300 -1.90 -14.01 11.83
N LEU A 301 -2.82 -14.05 10.87
CA LEU A 301 -2.98 -15.21 9.98
C LEU A 301 -1.72 -15.48 9.15
N ALA A 302 -1.08 -14.43 8.61
CA ALA A 302 0.13 -14.57 7.82
C ALA A 302 1.28 -15.17 8.66
N VAL A 303 1.52 -14.66 9.87
CA VAL A 303 2.56 -15.17 10.77
C VAL A 303 2.25 -16.59 11.22
N THR A 304 1.01 -16.86 11.63
CA THR A 304 0.58 -18.20 12.06
C THR A 304 0.79 -19.22 10.95
N PHE A 305 0.31 -18.92 9.72
CA PHE A 305 0.44 -19.83 8.57
C PHE A 305 1.91 -20.12 8.24
N ILE A 306 2.75 -19.08 8.14
CA ILE A 306 4.17 -19.28 7.82
C ILE A 306 4.92 -19.99 8.94
N SER A 307 4.64 -19.67 10.20
CA SER A 307 5.28 -20.36 11.33
C SER A 307 4.95 -21.85 11.34
N LEU A 308 3.69 -22.19 11.13
CA LEU A 308 3.25 -23.59 11.08
C LEU A 308 3.81 -24.34 9.88
N THR A 309 3.81 -23.70 8.69
CA THR A 309 4.38 -24.28 7.48
C THR A 309 5.88 -24.48 7.61
N SER A 310 6.60 -23.49 8.14
CA SER A 310 8.04 -23.60 8.40
C SER A 310 8.36 -24.68 9.43
N TYR A 311 7.58 -24.78 10.51
CA TYR A 311 7.76 -25.84 11.49
C TYR A 311 7.60 -27.23 10.87
N ARG A 312 6.54 -27.45 10.08
CA ARG A 312 6.23 -28.76 9.49
C ARG A 312 7.22 -29.18 8.40
N TYR A 313 7.55 -28.26 7.50
CA TYR A 313 8.28 -28.60 6.28
C TYR A 313 9.77 -28.26 6.31
N VAL A 314 10.22 -27.46 7.31
CA VAL A 314 11.62 -27.08 7.47
C VAL A 314 12.16 -27.58 8.81
N PHE A 315 11.64 -27.09 9.94
CA PHE A 315 12.25 -27.36 11.25
C PHE A 315 12.10 -28.81 11.70
N LYS A 316 10.92 -29.42 11.53
CA LYS A 316 10.69 -30.81 11.94
C LYS A 316 11.50 -31.81 11.11
N PRO A 317 11.57 -31.71 9.77
CA PRO A 317 12.49 -32.54 8.97
C PRO A 317 13.96 -32.30 9.32
N LEU A 318 14.39 -31.04 9.44
CA LEU A 318 15.77 -30.70 9.79
C LEU A 318 16.16 -31.30 11.15
N TYR A 319 15.31 -31.15 12.16
CA TYR A 319 15.51 -31.76 13.48
C TYR A 319 15.65 -33.28 13.41
N ARG A 320 14.80 -33.95 12.61
CA ARG A 320 14.92 -35.40 12.39
C ARG A 320 16.23 -35.76 11.67
N HIS A 321 16.65 -34.97 10.68
CA HIS A 321 17.93 -35.19 10.02
C HIS A 321 19.11 -35.00 10.97
N ILE A 322 19.09 -33.99 11.84
CA ILE A 322 20.14 -33.77 12.85
C ILE A 322 20.22 -34.95 13.84
N ILE A 323 19.07 -35.47 14.32
CA ILE A 323 19.06 -36.66 15.20
C ILE A 323 19.60 -37.88 14.47
N ASN A 324 19.18 -38.11 13.22
CA ASN A 324 19.68 -39.21 12.43
C ASN A 324 21.19 -39.08 12.18
N TRP A 325 21.71 -37.87 11.99
CA TRP A 325 23.15 -37.62 11.87
C TRP A 325 23.91 -37.95 13.15
N ASN A 326 23.38 -37.55 14.29
CA ASN A 326 23.98 -37.86 15.57
C ASN A 326 24.04 -39.37 15.78
N SER A 327 23.01 -40.12 15.37
CA SER A 327 22.96 -41.58 15.51
C SER A 327 23.95 -42.35 14.65
N ILE A 328 24.45 -41.72 13.59
CA ILE A 328 25.53 -42.28 12.69
C ILE A 328 26.89 -41.62 12.96
N ASN A 329 27.08 -40.96 14.11
CA ASN A 329 28.33 -40.28 14.48
C ASN A 329 28.85 -39.29 13.43
N PHE A 330 27.93 -38.61 12.73
CA PHE A 330 28.24 -37.67 11.65
C PHE A 330 29.03 -38.25 10.47
N ASP A 331 28.91 -39.56 10.20
CA ASP A 331 29.57 -40.21 9.07
C ASP A 331 29.03 -39.64 7.75
N PHE A 332 29.87 -38.85 7.07
CA PHE A 332 29.53 -38.19 5.80
C PHE A 332 29.29 -39.14 4.66
N ALA A 333 29.99 -40.29 4.63
CA ALA A 333 29.81 -41.27 3.58
C ALA A 333 28.44 -41.96 3.69
N VAL A 334 28.02 -42.27 4.89
CA VAL A 334 26.67 -42.81 5.14
C VAL A 334 25.62 -41.78 4.81
N LEU A 335 25.86 -40.49 5.11
CA LEU A 335 24.95 -39.40 4.73
C LEU A 335 24.76 -39.33 3.21
N MET A 336 25.85 -39.24 2.44
CA MET A 336 25.79 -39.13 0.98
C MET A 336 25.08 -40.34 0.33
N ASN A 337 25.29 -41.54 0.86
CA ASN A 337 24.59 -42.71 0.40
C ASN A 337 23.09 -42.72 0.74
N ASN A 338 22.69 -42.05 1.81
CA ASN A 338 21.29 -41.92 2.24
C ASN A 338 20.59 -40.67 1.65
N LEU A 339 21.30 -39.76 0.99
CA LEU A 339 20.73 -38.64 0.23
C LEU A 339 20.06 -39.12 -1.07
N ARG A 340 19.32 -40.19 -0.99
CA ARG A 340 18.38 -40.55 -2.04
C ARG A 340 17.13 -39.69 -1.78
N PHE A 341 16.74 -38.86 -2.76
CA PHE A 341 15.42 -38.26 -2.81
C PHE A 341 14.50 -39.29 -3.50
N PRO A 342 13.87 -40.20 -2.76
CA PRO A 342 12.95 -41.16 -3.35
C PRO A 342 11.65 -40.42 -3.63
N PHE A 343 11.65 -39.55 -4.66
CA PHE A 343 10.43 -38.96 -5.16
C PHE A 343 9.76 -39.94 -6.08
N THR A 344 8.59 -40.42 -5.70
CA THR A 344 7.69 -41.16 -6.55
C THR A 344 6.43 -40.37 -6.82
N TRP A 345 5.83 -40.58 -7.98
CA TRP A 345 4.53 -39.94 -8.31
C TRP A 345 3.43 -40.29 -7.31
N PHE A 346 3.57 -41.39 -6.57
CA PHE A 346 2.65 -41.83 -5.52
C PHE A 346 2.77 -41.02 -4.22
N ASP A 347 3.87 -40.30 -4.03
CA ASP A 347 4.08 -39.41 -2.86
C ASP A 347 3.32 -38.09 -2.99
N ILE A 348 2.79 -37.80 -4.19
CA ILE A 348 2.03 -36.58 -4.44
C ILE A 348 0.64 -36.73 -3.85
N ASN A 349 0.30 -35.82 -2.93
CA ASN A 349 -1.08 -35.64 -2.50
C ASN A 349 -1.87 -34.91 -3.61
N TYR A 350 -2.53 -35.66 -4.49
CA TYR A 350 -3.27 -35.12 -5.63
C TYR A 350 -4.37 -34.14 -5.22
N THR A 351 -4.99 -34.32 -4.06
CA THR A 351 -5.99 -33.40 -3.53
C THR A 351 -5.35 -32.02 -3.24
N ASN A 352 -4.22 -32.00 -2.55
CA ASN A 352 -3.50 -30.75 -2.29
C ASN A 352 -3.00 -30.11 -3.59
N LEU A 353 -2.52 -30.92 -4.54
CA LEU A 353 -2.08 -30.42 -5.86
C LEU A 353 -3.24 -29.78 -6.63
N PHE A 354 -4.42 -30.43 -6.66
CA PHE A 354 -5.61 -29.90 -7.32
C PHE A 354 -5.99 -28.51 -6.73
N PHE A 355 -6.09 -28.41 -5.42
CA PHE A 355 -6.42 -27.14 -4.79
C PHE A 355 -5.35 -26.07 -4.98
N ALA A 356 -4.07 -26.44 -5.00
CA ALA A 356 -2.99 -25.51 -5.32
C ALA A 356 -3.10 -24.98 -6.76
N LEU A 357 -3.38 -25.85 -7.73
CA LEU A 357 -3.59 -25.47 -9.12
C LEU A 357 -4.80 -24.54 -9.29
N VAL A 358 -5.93 -24.84 -8.63
CA VAL A 358 -7.11 -23.96 -8.63
C VAL A 358 -6.77 -22.59 -8.07
N SER A 359 -6.09 -22.53 -6.93
CA SER A 359 -5.70 -21.26 -6.31
C SER A 359 -4.74 -20.44 -7.19
N ILE A 360 -3.76 -21.09 -7.79
CA ILE A 360 -2.80 -20.43 -8.72
C ILE A 360 -3.54 -19.92 -9.95
N THR A 361 -4.44 -20.70 -10.53
CA THR A 361 -5.23 -20.28 -11.70
C THR A 361 -6.07 -19.06 -11.39
N LEU A 362 -6.80 -19.06 -10.28
CA LEU A 362 -7.60 -17.91 -9.86
C LEU A 362 -6.72 -16.68 -9.55
N ALA A 363 -5.57 -16.87 -8.92
CA ALA A 363 -4.63 -15.78 -8.67
C ALA A 363 -4.10 -15.20 -9.99
N LEU A 364 -3.77 -16.01 -10.98
CA LEU A 364 -3.35 -15.54 -12.31
C LEU A 364 -4.46 -14.78 -13.03
N ILE A 365 -5.71 -15.20 -12.90
CA ILE A 365 -6.87 -14.47 -13.45
C ILE A 365 -6.95 -13.08 -12.82
N VAL A 366 -6.87 -12.97 -11.50
CA VAL A 366 -6.90 -11.67 -10.79
C VAL A 366 -5.71 -10.80 -11.19
N ILE A 367 -4.52 -11.37 -11.28
CA ILE A 367 -3.32 -10.66 -11.74
C ILE A 367 -3.53 -10.11 -13.16
N ASN A 368 -4.06 -10.94 -14.07
CA ASN A 368 -4.34 -10.51 -15.44
C ASN A 368 -5.34 -9.33 -15.49
N TYR A 369 -6.42 -9.38 -14.68
CA TYR A 369 -7.34 -8.25 -14.56
C TYR A 369 -6.65 -7.01 -14.00
N ALA A 370 -5.86 -7.15 -12.92
CA ALA A 370 -5.13 -6.03 -12.33
C ALA A 370 -4.23 -5.35 -13.35
N TYR A 371 -3.47 -6.10 -14.13
CA TYR A 371 -2.61 -5.56 -15.19
C TYR A 371 -3.42 -4.87 -16.30
N SER A 372 -4.52 -5.49 -16.75
CA SER A 372 -5.39 -4.94 -17.79
C SER A 372 -5.99 -3.59 -17.36
N PHE A 373 -6.59 -3.52 -16.16
CA PHE A 373 -7.25 -2.29 -15.67
C PHE A 373 -6.27 -1.19 -15.26
N THR A 374 -5.05 -1.55 -14.87
CA THR A 374 -3.99 -0.57 -14.60
C THR A 374 -3.22 -0.15 -15.87
N ARG A 375 -3.63 -0.65 -17.05
CA ARG A 375 -3.04 -0.38 -18.36
C ARG A 375 -1.54 -0.74 -18.42
N GLU A 376 -1.14 -1.78 -17.70
CA GLU A 376 0.23 -2.27 -17.72
C GLU A 376 0.34 -3.60 -18.48
N LYS A 377 1.47 -3.77 -19.18
CA LYS A 377 1.74 -5.01 -19.91
C LYS A 377 2.43 -6.02 -18.98
N VAL A 378 1.86 -7.22 -18.83
CA VAL A 378 2.46 -8.30 -18.03
C VAL A 378 3.90 -8.56 -18.43
N PHE A 379 4.18 -8.59 -19.75
CA PHE A 379 5.52 -8.87 -20.27
C PHE A 379 6.57 -7.79 -19.97
N LYS A 380 6.18 -6.55 -19.59
CA LYS A 380 7.14 -5.48 -19.29
C LYS A 380 8.04 -5.82 -18.09
N TYR A 381 7.44 -6.31 -17.00
CA TYR A 381 8.13 -6.70 -15.77
C TYR A 381 7.55 -8.00 -15.15
N GLY A 382 6.37 -8.42 -15.59
CA GLY A 382 5.57 -9.49 -14.97
C GLY A 382 6.21 -10.87 -15.07
N PHE A 383 7.04 -11.12 -16.08
CA PHE A 383 7.73 -12.40 -16.22
C PHE A 383 8.58 -12.77 -14.99
N ILE A 384 9.18 -11.77 -14.34
CA ILE A 384 9.93 -11.97 -13.09
C ILE A 384 9.07 -11.68 -11.87
N SER A 385 8.27 -10.58 -11.91
CA SER A 385 7.57 -10.09 -10.73
C SER A 385 6.39 -10.98 -10.31
N VAL A 386 5.67 -11.60 -11.26
CA VAL A 386 4.51 -12.44 -10.95
C VAL A 386 4.90 -13.72 -10.22
N PRO A 387 5.87 -14.55 -10.71
CA PRO A 387 6.34 -15.69 -9.93
C PRO A 387 6.91 -15.32 -8.57
N LEU A 388 7.70 -14.23 -8.49
CA LEU A 388 8.24 -13.75 -7.22
C LEU A 388 7.12 -13.30 -6.26
N TYR A 389 6.07 -12.67 -6.77
CA TYR A 389 4.93 -12.26 -5.95
C TYR A 389 4.19 -13.49 -5.39
N ILE A 390 3.88 -14.46 -6.21
CA ILE A 390 3.14 -15.67 -5.79
C ILE A 390 3.95 -16.48 -4.77
N ILE A 391 5.26 -16.65 -4.99
CA ILE A 391 6.09 -17.56 -4.18
C ILE A 391 6.70 -16.85 -2.96
N VAL A 392 7.22 -15.64 -3.15
CA VAL A 392 8.12 -15.00 -2.17
C VAL A 392 7.43 -13.91 -1.36
N TYR A 393 6.47 -13.18 -1.96
CA TYR A 393 5.89 -12.01 -1.29
C TYR A 393 5.21 -12.35 0.03
N GLY A 394 4.47 -13.44 0.10
CA GLY A 394 3.83 -13.90 1.34
C GLY A 394 4.82 -14.13 2.47
N MET A 395 5.98 -14.73 2.17
CA MET A 395 7.06 -14.96 3.13
C MET A 395 7.68 -13.64 3.62
N LEU A 396 7.93 -12.70 2.70
CA LEU A 396 8.46 -11.39 3.04
C LEU A 396 7.48 -10.61 3.94
N ALA A 397 6.20 -10.61 3.59
CA ALA A 397 5.16 -9.95 4.38
C ALA A 397 5.07 -10.52 5.79
N ALA A 398 5.07 -11.85 5.95
CA ALA A 398 5.02 -12.47 7.27
C ALA A 398 6.29 -12.25 8.08
N PHE A 399 7.48 -12.24 7.44
CA PHE A 399 8.72 -11.85 8.11
C PHE A 399 8.62 -10.42 8.70
N VAL A 400 8.10 -9.47 7.91
CA VAL A 400 7.89 -8.10 8.40
C VAL A 400 6.87 -8.07 9.53
N TRP A 401 5.74 -8.79 9.42
CA TRP A 401 4.76 -8.89 10.49
C TRP A 401 5.34 -9.44 11.79
N LEU A 402 6.22 -10.46 11.69
CA LEU A 402 6.92 -10.99 12.87
C LEU A 402 7.77 -9.89 13.53
N THR A 403 8.51 -9.09 12.74
CA THR A 403 9.28 -7.96 13.30
C THR A 403 8.39 -6.92 13.98
N VAL A 404 7.17 -6.68 13.46
CA VAL A 404 6.20 -5.76 14.08
C VAL A 404 5.72 -6.28 15.43
N PHE A 405 5.36 -7.57 15.52
CA PHE A 405 4.95 -8.17 16.80
C PHE A 405 6.06 -8.13 17.84
N VAL A 406 7.30 -8.41 17.44
CA VAL A 406 8.47 -8.28 18.34
C VAL A 406 8.65 -6.81 18.77
N ASP A 407 8.60 -5.84 17.85
CA ASP A 407 8.72 -4.42 18.16
C ASP A 407 7.64 -3.93 19.13
N LEU A 408 6.40 -4.43 18.99
CA LEU A 408 5.28 -4.10 19.89
C LEU A 408 5.47 -4.76 21.28
N ALA A 409 5.90 -6.02 21.33
CA ALA A 409 6.15 -6.73 22.60
C ALA A 409 7.27 -6.09 23.42
N VAL A 410 8.31 -5.58 22.76
CA VAL A 410 9.47 -4.90 23.41
C VAL A 410 9.18 -3.41 23.68
N GLY A 411 8.03 -2.88 23.23
CA GLY A 411 7.68 -1.46 23.41
C GLY A 411 8.56 -0.49 22.62
N LYS A 412 9.18 -0.93 21.53
CA LYS A 412 10.08 -0.12 20.72
C LYS A 412 9.34 1.03 20.05
N LYS A 413 9.67 2.26 20.45
CA LYS A 413 9.15 3.47 19.79
C LYS A 413 9.87 3.68 18.47
N GLN A 414 9.11 3.82 17.39
CA GLN A 414 9.65 4.15 16.08
C GLN A 414 9.46 5.66 15.87
N LYS A 415 10.58 6.37 15.60
CA LYS A 415 10.55 7.78 15.17
C LYS A 415 10.60 7.83 13.64
N TRP A 416 10.05 8.90 13.08
CA TRP A 416 10.16 9.24 11.65
C TRP A 416 11.62 9.34 11.20
#